data_0e9760453f8b59c43a349a1c32321424
#
_entry.id   0e9760453f8b59c43a349a1c32321424
#
_cell.length_a   1.000
_cell.length_b   1.000
_cell.length_c   1.000
_cell.angle_alpha   90.00
_cell.angle_beta   90.00
_cell.angle_gamma   90.00
#
_symmetry.space_group_name_H-M   'P 1'
#
loop_
_entity.id
_entity.type
_entity.pdbx_description
1 polymer ?
#
loop_
_entity_poly.entity_id
_entity_poly.type
_entity_poly.pdbx_seq_one_letter_code
_entity_poly.pdbx_strand_id
1 'polypeptide(L)'
;MKIDAVRKALKTLPKTLDETYERILKSIDEDYQAEAFIALQWLAFSARPMRLEEIAEAVSMAGEDPPVYNPENRLSDPTDVVTICSSLVTGTARKMVYTGGSEVVNELRLAHFSVKEYLVSQRITGCFRIEEITANITLAKACLTYLLYFNFELVSEEVLDEYPLLSYAAEYWPEHMRAIPEGSSEPTLDSLVLKLLDSDEVHLLNWQKIYARDRYDVSSPDFSLTKKDIGNALYYSSHLGLSKVTCSLISSGEDIGFSGGPFGSALQAAALEGHETVVRLLLTAGADINAQDRKYGNALQAAVFCGHETTVQQLLTAGADINAQGGMYGSALQAAASEDRETVVWLLLTAGADINAQGGRYDNTLQAAASEGHETVVQLLLTAGADVNAQGEGYGSVLQAAAYEGHKTIVQLLLAAGADINAQGGEYESALQAAKSRGHEAVVQILLAEGAVDNL
;
A
#
# COMPACT_ATOMS: atom_id res chain seq x y z
N MET A 1 16.57 1.05 55.01
CA MET A 1 15.18 1.52 54.85
C MET A 1 14.37 1.08 56.07
N LYS A 2 13.61 1.96 56.75
CA LYS A 2 12.86 1.57 57.97
C LYS A 2 11.66 0.70 57.60
N ILE A 3 11.42 -0.42 58.30
CA ILE A 3 10.33 -1.39 58.03
C ILE A 3 8.95 -0.69 58.00
N ASP A 4 8.73 0.29 58.85
CA ASP A 4 7.45 1.06 58.88
C ASP A 4 7.23 1.92 57.63
N ALA A 5 8.28 2.43 57.00
CA ALA A 5 8.22 3.13 55.70
C ALA A 5 7.79 2.19 54.60
N VAL A 6 8.33 0.95 54.59
CA VAL A 6 7.92 -0.09 53.63
C VAL A 6 6.47 -0.50 53.82
N ARG A 7 6.02 -0.72 55.08
CA ARG A 7 4.64 -1.05 55.37
C ARG A 7 3.65 0.07 54.98
N LYS A 8 4.06 1.32 55.15
CA LYS A 8 3.27 2.47 54.74
C LYS A 8 3.19 2.56 53.23
N ALA A 9 4.30 2.34 52.51
CA ALA A 9 4.33 2.31 51.05
C ALA A 9 3.47 1.17 50.49
N LEU A 10 3.53 -0.04 51.09
CA LEU A 10 2.69 -1.16 50.66
C LEU A 10 1.18 -0.92 50.84
N LYS A 11 0.77 -0.14 51.86
CA LYS A 11 -0.64 0.23 52.09
C LYS A 11 -1.15 1.29 51.08
N THR A 12 -0.25 2.02 50.46
CA THR A 12 -0.57 3.08 49.48
C THR A 12 -0.39 2.60 48.04
N LEU A 13 -0.09 1.32 47.81
CA LEU A 13 -0.03 0.75 46.48
C LEU A 13 -1.40 0.77 45.83
N PRO A 14 -1.49 1.17 44.55
CA PRO A 14 -2.71 1.09 43.77
C PRO A 14 -3.26 -0.34 43.75
N LYS A 15 -4.57 -0.51 43.82
CA LYS A 15 -5.21 -1.82 43.80
C LYS A 15 -5.54 -2.31 42.41
N THR A 16 -5.54 -1.43 41.43
CA THR A 16 -5.84 -1.71 40.04
C THR A 16 -4.76 -1.13 39.11
N LEU A 17 -4.69 -1.62 37.89
CA LEU A 17 -3.83 -1.06 36.86
C LEU A 17 -4.20 0.38 36.54
N ASP A 18 -5.50 0.69 36.50
CA ASP A 18 -6.00 2.04 36.24
C ASP A 18 -5.52 3.05 37.29
N GLU A 19 -5.64 2.71 38.58
CA GLU A 19 -5.11 3.53 39.68
C GLU A 19 -3.59 3.71 39.57
N THR A 20 -2.88 2.70 39.05
CA THR A 20 -1.43 2.77 38.82
C THR A 20 -1.12 3.75 37.71
N TYR A 21 -1.80 3.64 36.57
CA TYR A 21 -1.60 4.54 35.42
C TYR A 21 -1.97 5.98 35.75
N GLU A 22 -3.10 6.19 36.43
CA GLU A 22 -3.52 7.52 36.89
C GLU A 22 -2.47 8.17 37.80
N ARG A 23 -1.88 7.38 38.71
CA ARG A 23 -0.82 7.87 39.61
C ARG A 23 0.46 8.22 38.83
N ILE A 24 0.84 7.43 37.85
CA ILE A 24 2.02 7.69 37.01
C ILE A 24 1.79 8.98 36.22
N LEU A 25 0.65 9.10 35.52
CA LEU A 25 0.31 10.30 34.73
C LEU A 25 0.27 11.57 35.59
N LYS A 26 -0.27 11.50 36.82
CA LYS A 26 -0.28 12.63 37.77
C LYS A 26 1.10 12.94 38.36
N SER A 27 2.08 12.05 38.23
CA SER A 27 3.44 12.30 38.69
C SER A 27 4.34 12.96 37.62
N ILE A 28 3.84 13.10 36.39
CA ILE A 28 4.52 13.83 35.33
C ILE A 28 4.54 15.31 35.70
N ASP A 29 5.72 15.91 35.61
CA ASP A 29 5.92 17.35 35.89
C ASP A 29 5.00 18.20 35.00
N GLU A 30 4.38 19.23 35.58
CA GLU A 30 3.47 20.11 34.85
C GLU A 30 4.14 20.77 33.64
N ASP A 31 5.45 21.03 33.74
CA ASP A 31 6.26 21.62 32.66
C ASP A 31 6.46 20.69 31.46
N TYR A 32 6.25 19.37 31.63
CA TYR A 32 6.44 18.36 30.57
C TYR A 32 5.16 17.59 30.21
N GLN A 33 4.01 18.04 30.67
CA GLN A 33 2.74 17.33 30.39
C GLN A 33 2.35 17.33 28.91
N ALA A 34 2.66 18.41 28.19
CA ALA A 34 2.37 18.52 26.78
C ALA A 34 3.24 17.55 25.96
N GLU A 35 4.52 17.49 26.26
CA GLU A 35 5.50 16.59 25.63
C GLU A 35 5.14 15.12 25.93
N ALA A 36 4.81 14.80 27.18
CA ALA A 36 4.36 13.46 27.56
C ALA A 36 3.09 13.05 26.81
N PHE A 37 2.12 13.95 26.70
CA PHE A 37 0.88 13.69 25.97
C PHE A 37 1.15 13.38 24.50
N ILE A 38 1.96 14.19 23.83
CA ILE A 38 2.33 13.97 22.42
C ILE A 38 3.09 12.64 22.26
N ALA A 39 4.07 12.37 23.12
CA ALA A 39 4.82 11.09 23.05
C ALA A 39 3.90 9.89 23.22
N LEU A 40 2.99 9.91 24.21
CA LEU A 40 2.02 8.83 24.45
C LEU A 40 1.03 8.70 23.28
N GLN A 41 0.60 9.82 22.69
CA GLN A 41 -0.30 9.83 21.53
C GLN A 41 0.37 9.18 20.30
N TRP A 42 1.63 9.56 20.01
CA TRP A 42 2.39 8.95 18.93
C TRP A 42 2.62 7.46 19.17
N LEU A 43 3.04 7.06 20.37
CA LEU A 43 3.27 5.65 20.70
C LEU A 43 1.99 4.79 20.68
N ALA A 44 0.82 5.41 20.90
CA ALA A 44 -0.46 4.71 20.86
C ALA A 44 -1.00 4.53 19.43
N PHE A 45 -0.71 5.47 18.52
CA PHE A 45 -1.35 5.54 17.19
C PHE A 45 -0.40 5.58 16.01
N SER A 46 0.93 5.50 16.23
CA SER A 46 1.87 5.37 15.12
C SER A 46 1.63 4.08 14.33
N ALA A 47 1.79 4.14 13.02
CA ALA A 47 1.58 3.03 12.09
C ALA A 47 2.61 1.90 12.25
N ARG A 48 3.79 2.22 12.79
CA ARG A 48 4.84 1.27 13.16
C ARG A 48 5.50 1.68 14.48
N PRO A 49 6.28 0.78 15.11
CA PRO A 49 7.13 1.16 16.23
C PRO A 49 8.05 2.32 15.84
N MET A 50 8.12 3.33 16.70
CA MET A 50 8.88 4.55 16.47
C MET A 50 10.30 4.42 17.03
N ARG A 51 11.27 5.01 16.33
CA ARG A 51 12.61 5.19 16.88
C ARG A 51 12.57 6.24 17.99
N LEU A 52 13.50 6.14 18.93
CA LEU A 52 13.61 7.10 20.02
C LEU A 52 13.78 8.53 19.50
N GLU A 53 14.62 8.70 18.48
CA GLU A 53 14.92 9.97 17.84
C GLU A 53 13.68 10.53 17.11
N GLU A 54 12.86 9.68 16.50
CA GLU A 54 11.61 10.08 15.84
C GLU A 54 10.58 10.64 16.82
N ILE A 55 10.45 10.00 18.00
CA ILE A 55 9.54 10.49 19.04
C ILE A 55 10.06 11.79 19.65
N ALA A 56 11.37 11.92 19.88
CA ALA A 56 11.96 13.15 20.40
C ALA A 56 11.72 14.32 19.43
N GLU A 57 11.78 14.07 18.14
CA GLU A 57 11.46 15.06 17.11
C GLU A 57 9.96 15.40 17.09
N ALA A 58 9.09 14.41 17.19
CA ALA A 58 7.64 14.63 17.24
C ALA A 58 7.22 15.46 18.47
N VAL A 59 7.87 15.26 19.60
CA VAL A 59 7.63 16.00 20.86
C VAL A 59 8.02 17.48 20.72
N SER A 60 8.99 17.83 19.88
CA SER A 60 9.39 19.22 19.63
C SER A 60 8.28 20.09 19.02
N MET A 61 7.21 19.47 18.50
CA MET A 61 6.04 20.13 17.93
C MET A 61 4.87 20.25 18.93
N ALA A 62 5.10 19.99 20.22
CA ALA A 62 4.05 20.05 21.24
C ALA A 62 3.53 21.48 21.48
N GLY A 63 2.25 21.59 21.78
CA GLY A 63 1.64 22.81 22.29
C GLY A 63 0.98 23.74 21.27
N GLU A 64 1.05 23.45 19.97
CA GLU A 64 0.41 24.25 18.90
C GLU A 64 -0.59 23.43 18.06
N ASP A 65 -1.62 24.09 17.51
CA ASP A 65 -2.56 23.51 16.54
C ASP A 65 -2.83 24.51 15.38
N PRO A 66 -2.38 24.25 14.14
CA PRO A 66 -1.60 23.08 13.74
C PRO A 66 -0.21 23.05 14.39
N PRO A 67 0.38 21.88 14.59
CA PRO A 67 1.75 21.76 15.11
C PRO A 67 2.72 22.57 14.25
N VAL A 68 3.67 23.26 14.88
CA VAL A 68 4.73 23.99 14.19
C VAL A 68 6.07 23.36 14.52
N TYR A 69 6.81 22.98 13.49
CA TYR A 69 8.14 22.45 13.69
C TYR A 69 9.17 23.59 13.82
N ASN A 70 9.90 23.58 14.94
CA ASN A 70 11.05 24.46 15.17
C ASN A 70 12.22 23.63 15.73
N PRO A 71 13.36 23.54 15.01
CA PRO A 71 14.53 22.79 15.48
C PRO A 71 15.07 23.24 16.85
N GLU A 72 14.83 24.49 17.25
CA GLU A 72 15.25 25.01 18.56
C GLU A 72 14.47 24.39 19.74
N ASN A 73 13.31 23.80 19.45
CA ASN A 73 12.48 23.12 20.46
C ASN A 73 12.88 21.63 20.63
N ARG A 74 13.88 21.17 19.91
CA ARG A 74 14.35 19.77 20.04
C ARG A 74 14.84 19.51 21.46
N LEU A 75 14.55 18.31 21.96
CA LEU A 75 15.15 17.83 23.20
C LEU A 75 16.67 17.75 23.04
N SER A 76 17.41 18.20 24.05
CA SER A 76 18.88 18.14 24.04
C SER A 76 19.42 16.71 24.05
N ASP A 77 18.65 15.78 24.66
CA ASP A 77 18.91 14.35 24.65
C ASP A 77 17.59 13.61 24.32
N PRO A 78 17.53 12.84 23.22
CA PRO A 78 16.34 12.04 22.87
C PRO A 78 15.87 11.12 23.99
N THR A 79 16.78 10.67 24.88
CA THR A 79 16.43 9.79 26.02
C THR A 79 15.57 10.48 27.08
N ASP A 80 15.47 11.81 27.07
CA ASP A 80 14.60 12.56 27.98
C ASP A 80 13.13 12.18 27.80
N VAL A 81 12.71 11.76 26.60
CA VAL A 81 11.35 11.23 26.36
C VAL A 81 11.01 10.07 27.29
N VAL A 82 11.98 9.17 27.51
CA VAL A 82 11.78 8.01 28.41
C VAL A 82 11.61 8.48 29.85
N THR A 83 12.35 9.52 30.24
CA THR A 83 12.26 10.12 31.57
C THR A 83 10.92 10.83 31.76
N ILE A 84 10.49 11.64 30.77
CA ILE A 84 9.23 12.37 30.76
C ILE A 84 8.05 11.41 30.85
N CYS A 85 8.01 10.35 30.02
CA CYS A 85 6.92 9.36 30.01
C CYS A 85 7.01 8.33 31.13
N SER A 86 8.09 8.35 31.91
CA SER A 86 8.30 7.47 33.07
C SER A 86 8.12 5.97 32.72
N SER A 87 7.50 5.17 33.61
CA SER A 87 7.30 3.73 33.43
C SER A 87 6.18 3.34 32.47
N LEU A 88 5.57 4.30 31.78
CA LEU A 88 4.54 4.02 30.75
C LEU A 88 5.15 3.60 29.41
N VAL A 89 6.43 3.84 29.20
CA VAL A 89 7.15 3.52 27.98
C VAL A 89 8.33 2.60 28.25
N THR A 90 8.75 1.87 27.23
CA THR A 90 9.94 1.00 27.29
C THR A 90 10.69 1.09 25.97
N GLY A 91 12.02 1.14 26.08
CA GLY A 91 12.92 1.06 24.94
C GLY A 91 13.32 -0.38 24.64
N THR A 92 13.36 -0.76 23.38
CA THR A 92 13.85 -2.06 22.90
C THR A 92 14.90 -1.83 21.82
N ALA A 93 16.09 -2.40 22.00
CA ALA A 93 17.11 -2.39 20.95
C ALA A 93 16.79 -3.47 19.91
N ARG A 94 16.60 -3.07 18.65
CA ARG A 94 16.34 -3.97 17.52
C ARG A 94 17.49 -3.89 16.53
N LYS A 95 18.01 -5.06 16.14
CA LYS A 95 18.99 -5.15 15.07
C LYS A 95 18.26 -5.17 13.72
N MET A 96 18.45 -4.11 12.94
CA MET A 96 17.99 -4.04 11.54
C MET A 96 19.11 -4.50 10.62
N VAL A 97 18.78 -5.34 9.64
CA VAL A 97 19.74 -5.87 8.66
C VAL A 97 19.34 -5.34 7.29
N TYR A 98 20.26 -4.65 6.64
CA TYR A 98 20.12 -4.12 5.27
C TYR A 98 21.08 -4.81 4.32
N THR A 99 20.92 -4.61 3.02
CA THR A 99 21.81 -5.12 1.96
C THR A 99 23.27 -4.62 2.04
N GLY A 100 23.61 -3.77 3.03
CA GLY A 100 24.97 -3.20 3.22
C GLY A 100 25.50 -3.29 4.66
N GLY A 101 24.75 -3.87 5.61
CA GLY A 101 25.18 -3.91 7.00
C GLY A 101 24.06 -4.22 8.00
N SER A 102 24.35 -3.99 9.26
CA SER A 102 23.34 -4.06 10.33
C SER A 102 23.53 -2.92 11.32
N GLU A 103 22.42 -2.29 11.68
CA GLU A 103 22.35 -1.20 12.66
C GLU A 103 21.51 -1.62 13.86
N VAL A 104 21.84 -1.10 15.05
CA VAL A 104 21.02 -1.28 16.25
C VAL A 104 20.19 -0.02 16.44
N VAL A 105 18.88 -0.15 16.25
CA VAL A 105 17.91 0.93 16.39
C VAL A 105 17.22 0.80 17.75
N ASN A 106 17.12 1.92 18.48
CA ASN A 106 16.36 1.99 19.72
C ASN A 106 14.91 2.35 19.42
N GLU A 107 14.02 1.35 19.50
CA GLU A 107 12.57 1.57 19.34
C GLU A 107 11.92 1.86 20.70
N LEU A 108 11.03 2.83 20.73
CA LEU A 108 10.18 3.14 21.87
C LEU A 108 8.79 2.54 21.69
N ARG A 109 8.21 2.00 22.76
CA ARG A 109 6.87 1.42 22.78
C ARG A 109 6.19 1.72 24.12
N LEU A 110 4.87 1.66 24.14
CA LEU A 110 4.15 1.60 25.41
C LEU A 110 4.56 0.34 26.17
N ALA A 111 4.79 0.47 27.48
CA ALA A 111 5.31 -0.62 28.32
C ALA A 111 4.38 -1.86 28.34
N HIS A 112 3.09 -1.65 28.13
CA HIS A 112 2.11 -2.72 28.03
C HIS A 112 0.89 -2.23 27.20
N PHE A 113 0.20 -3.15 26.49
CA PHE A 113 -0.98 -2.82 25.68
C PHE A 113 -2.11 -2.16 26.52
N SER A 114 -2.26 -2.52 27.78
CA SER A 114 -3.26 -1.93 28.67
C SER A 114 -3.03 -0.44 28.98
N VAL A 115 -1.81 0.09 28.73
CA VAL A 115 -1.58 1.55 28.76
C VAL A 115 -2.38 2.23 27.67
N LYS A 116 -2.34 1.73 26.43
CA LYS A 116 -3.18 2.25 25.33
C LYS A 116 -4.66 2.14 25.66
N GLU A 117 -5.10 0.95 26.11
CA GLU A 117 -6.51 0.74 26.51
C GLU A 117 -6.98 1.73 27.57
N TYR A 118 -6.10 2.06 28.53
CA TYR A 118 -6.41 3.05 29.55
C TYR A 118 -6.48 4.46 28.96
N LEU A 119 -5.49 4.89 28.18
CA LEU A 119 -5.42 6.23 27.56
C LEU A 119 -6.61 6.54 26.66
N VAL A 120 -7.18 5.56 25.96
CA VAL A 120 -8.36 5.74 25.09
C VAL A 120 -9.70 5.56 25.83
N SER A 121 -9.67 5.08 27.08
CA SER A 121 -10.88 4.74 27.80
C SER A 121 -11.58 5.96 28.39
N GLN A 122 -12.89 5.81 28.68
CA GLN A 122 -13.68 6.80 29.44
C GLN A 122 -13.31 6.86 30.93
N ARG A 123 -12.42 5.96 31.40
CA ARG A 123 -12.00 5.87 32.80
C ARG A 123 -10.95 6.89 33.18
N ILE A 124 -10.19 7.38 32.20
CA ILE A 124 -9.16 8.40 32.42
C ILE A 124 -9.80 9.75 32.69
N THR A 125 -9.28 10.44 33.70
CA THR A 125 -9.66 11.82 34.03
C THR A 125 -8.50 12.77 33.84
N GLY A 126 -8.71 13.91 33.14
CA GLY A 126 -7.67 14.91 32.94
C GLY A 126 -7.20 15.00 31.47
N CYS A 127 -6.01 15.63 31.26
CA CYS A 127 -5.49 16.01 29.95
C CYS A 127 -4.95 14.85 29.10
N PHE A 128 -4.70 13.67 29.68
CA PHE A 128 -4.09 12.53 28.97
C PHE A 128 -5.07 11.61 28.26
N ARG A 129 -6.35 11.94 28.21
CA ARG A 129 -7.32 11.16 27.42
C ARG A 129 -7.07 11.37 25.94
N ILE A 130 -6.86 10.27 25.23
CA ILE A 130 -6.62 10.28 23.77
C ILE A 130 -7.86 9.75 23.06
N GLU A 131 -8.35 10.51 22.11
CA GLU A 131 -9.41 10.07 21.17
C GLU A 131 -8.76 9.71 19.83
N GLU A 132 -9.07 8.53 19.31
CA GLU A 132 -8.42 7.96 18.13
C GLU A 132 -8.46 8.86 16.91
N ILE A 133 -9.63 9.42 16.60
CA ILE A 133 -9.81 10.33 15.46
C ILE A 133 -8.95 11.59 15.64
N THR A 134 -9.02 12.20 16.82
CA THR A 134 -8.23 13.39 17.13
C THR A 134 -6.72 13.11 17.10
N ALA A 135 -6.32 11.93 17.59
CA ALA A 135 -4.92 11.50 17.52
C ALA A 135 -4.44 11.40 16.06
N ASN A 136 -5.17 10.71 15.20
CA ASN A 136 -4.79 10.61 13.79
C ASN A 136 -4.77 11.95 13.07
N ILE A 137 -5.69 12.87 13.39
CA ILE A 137 -5.67 14.25 12.89
C ILE A 137 -4.39 14.96 13.31
N THR A 138 -4.01 14.87 14.58
CA THR A 138 -2.80 15.49 15.12
C THR A 138 -1.54 14.91 14.48
N LEU A 139 -1.45 13.58 14.37
CA LEU A 139 -0.30 12.92 13.75
C LEU A 139 -0.19 13.29 12.25
N ALA A 140 -1.29 13.31 11.52
CA ALA A 140 -1.31 13.73 10.12
C ALA A 140 -0.85 15.19 9.96
N LYS A 141 -1.38 16.12 10.79
CA LYS A 141 -0.97 17.53 10.80
C LYS A 141 0.53 17.65 11.10
N ALA A 142 1.03 16.94 12.10
CA ALA A 142 2.44 16.97 12.47
C ALA A 142 3.34 16.46 11.34
N CYS A 143 3.01 15.33 10.72
CA CYS A 143 3.74 14.80 9.58
C CYS A 143 3.77 15.78 8.40
N LEU A 144 2.60 16.34 8.03
CA LEU A 144 2.50 17.28 6.92
C LEU A 144 3.26 18.58 7.20
N THR A 145 3.14 19.15 8.40
CA THR A 145 3.87 20.35 8.77
C THR A 145 5.38 20.12 8.78
N TYR A 146 5.79 18.93 9.23
CA TYR A 146 7.20 18.54 9.21
C TYR A 146 7.73 18.43 7.77
N LEU A 147 6.99 17.78 6.87
CA LEU A 147 7.34 17.70 5.45
C LEU A 147 7.40 19.08 4.77
N LEU A 148 6.47 19.97 5.11
CA LEU A 148 6.40 21.34 4.57
C LEU A 148 7.49 22.28 5.10
N TYR A 149 8.17 21.93 6.19
CA TYR A 149 9.33 22.68 6.68
C TYR A 149 10.50 22.62 5.69
N PHE A 150 10.63 21.51 4.93
CA PHE A 150 11.75 21.29 4.02
C PHE A 150 11.44 21.85 2.63
N ASN A 151 11.77 23.10 2.41
CA ASN A 151 11.67 23.78 1.12
C ASN A 151 13.01 23.78 0.33
N PHE A 152 13.95 22.88 0.69
CA PHE A 152 15.25 22.78 0.05
C PHE A 152 15.15 22.05 -1.29
N GLU A 153 15.89 22.49 -2.30
CA GLU A 153 16.00 21.81 -3.59
C GLU A 153 16.68 20.43 -3.50
N LEU A 154 17.42 20.16 -2.41
CA LEU A 154 18.22 18.96 -2.23
C LEU A 154 17.84 18.24 -0.93
N VAL A 155 16.94 17.28 -1.01
CA VAL A 155 16.81 16.21 0.01
C VAL A 155 17.87 15.17 -0.31
N SER A 156 18.65 14.75 0.69
CA SER A 156 19.73 13.77 0.59
C SER A 156 19.70 12.80 1.78
N GLU A 157 20.58 11.81 1.75
CA GLU A 157 20.70 10.85 2.85
C GLU A 157 21.11 11.52 4.16
N GLU A 158 22.01 12.52 4.10
CA GLU A 158 22.43 13.31 5.27
C GLU A 158 21.27 14.08 5.90
N VAL A 159 20.32 14.57 5.08
CA VAL A 159 19.11 15.24 5.58
C VAL A 159 18.22 14.26 6.33
N LEU A 160 18.09 13.01 5.85
CA LEU A 160 17.31 11.99 6.57
C LEU A 160 17.94 11.61 7.91
N ASP A 161 19.26 11.59 8.00
CA ASP A 161 19.99 11.34 9.26
C ASP A 161 19.83 12.50 10.25
N GLU A 162 19.86 13.74 9.77
CA GLU A 162 19.71 14.95 10.60
C GLU A 162 18.27 15.14 11.09
N TYR A 163 17.28 14.67 10.32
CA TYR A 163 15.85 14.85 10.57
C TYR A 163 15.12 13.49 10.66
N PRO A 164 15.23 12.78 11.79
CA PRO A 164 14.82 11.38 11.91
C PRO A 164 13.35 11.10 11.62
N LEU A 165 12.44 12.05 11.90
CA LEU A 165 11.00 11.87 11.67
C LEU A 165 10.62 11.95 10.18
N LEU A 166 11.53 12.41 9.29
CA LEU A 166 11.20 12.72 7.91
C LEU A 166 10.74 11.50 7.11
N SER A 167 11.42 10.35 7.28
CA SER A 167 11.03 9.09 6.64
C SER A 167 9.66 8.59 7.11
N TYR A 168 9.41 8.64 8.43
CA TYR A 168 8.11 8.29 8.97
C TYR A 168 7.01 9.21 8.43
N ALA A 169 7.25 10.51 8.50
CA ALA A 169 6.29 11.51 8.04
C ALA A 169 5.93 11.31 6.56
N ALA A 170 6.92 11.07 5.70
CA ALA A 170 6.70 10.84 4.28
C ALA A 170 5.89 9.56 3.99
N GLU A 171 6.13 8.50 4.74
CA GLU A 171 5.50 7.19 4.49
C GLU A 171 4.10 7.09 5.09
N TYR A 172 3.87 7.65 6.30
CA TYR A 172 2.68 7.30 7.09
C TYR A 172 1.64 8.41 7.24
N TRP A 173 1.89 9.66 6.79
CA TRP A 173 0.84 10.67 6.82
C TRP A 173 -0.45 10.25 6.08
N PRO A 174 -0.39 9.50 4.94
CA PRO A 174 -1.60 9.07 4.27
C PRO A 174 -2.39 8.02 5.07
N GLU A 175 -1.71 7.18 5.86
CA GLU A 175 -2.37 6.19 6.73
C GLU A 175 -3.14 6.87 7.85
N HIS A 176 -2.56 7.91 8.46
CA HIS A 176 -3.26 8.72 9.45
C HIS A 176 -4.47 9.45 8.84
N MET A 177 -4.37 9.92 7.59
CA MET A 177 -5.52 10.49 6.87
C MET A 177 -6.64 9.47 6.65
N ARG A 178 -6.30 8.23 6.26
CA ARG A 178 -7.29 7.16 6.04
C ARG A 178 -8.01 6.75 7.32
N ALA A 179 -7.39 6.89 8.48
CA ALA A 179 -8.01 6.61 9.77
C ALA A 179 -9.06 7.66 10.19
N ILE A 180 -9.15 8.79 9.47
CA ILE A 180 -10.13 9.86 9.73
C ILE A 180 -11.39 9.58 8.89
N PRO A 181 -12.59 9.45 9.49
CA PRO A 181 -13.82 9.24 8.74
C PRO A 181 -14.07 10.34 7.70
N GLU A 182 -14.52 9.97 6.51
CA GLU A 182 -14.78 10.92 5.39
C GLU A 182 -15.71 12.10 5.74
N GLY A 183 -16.60 11.92 6.72
CA GLY A 183 -17.49 12.96 7.21
C GLY A 183 -16.84 14.01 8.11
N SER A 184 -15.64 13.77 8.61
CA SER A 184 -14.94 14.71 9.49
C SER A 184 -14.42 15.90 8.67
N SER A 185 -14.77 17.12 9.12
CA SER A 185 -14.30 18.35 8.46
C SER A 185 -13.06 18.87 9.19
N GLU A 186 -11.93 18.84 8.52
CA GLU A 186 -10.64 19.36 9.02
C GLU A 186 -10.00 20.28 7.97
N PRO A 187 -10.49 21.52 7.79
CA PRO A 187 -10.03 22.42 6.74
C PRO A 187 -8.53 22.71 6.78
N THR A 188 -7.96 22.76 8.00
CA THR A 188 -6.51 22.97 8.17
C THR A 188 -5.70 21.82 7.59
N LEU A 189 -6.15 20.58 7.84
CA LEU A 189 -5.50 19.38 7.33
C LEU A 189 -5.58 19.30 5.80
N ASP A 190 -6.76 19.54 5.22
CA ASP A 190 -6.95 19.59 3.78
C ASP A 190 -6.05 20.68 3.14
N SER A 191 -5.90 21.84 3.78
CA SER A 191 -5.00 22.90 3.33
C SER A 191 -3.51 22.52 3.38
N LEU A 192 -3.08 21.76 4.41
CA LEU A 192 -1.70 21.25 4.49
C LEU A 192 -1.41 20.23 3.38
N VAL A 193 -2.36 19.34 3.09
CA VAL A 193 -2.25 18.38 1.99
C VAL A 193 -2.14 19.11 0.65
N LEU A 194 -3.01 20.11 0.40
CA LEU A 194 -2.95 20.89 -0.83
C LEU A 194 -1.62 21.59 -1.03
N LYS A 195 -1.02 22.13 0.05
CA LYS A 195 0.32 22.74 0.01
C LYS A 195 1.42 21.72 -0.28
N LEU A 196 1.34 20.51 0.31
CA LEU A 196 2.32 19.45 0.04
C LEU A 196 2.25 18.97 -1.42
N LEU A 197 1.05 18.87 -1.97
CA LEU A 197 0.81 18.38 -3.33
C LEU A 197 0.94 19.46 -4.40
N ASP A 198 1.19 20.72 -4.04
CA ASP A 198 1.36 21.80 -5.01
C ASP A 198 2.52 21.51 -5.96
N SER A 199 2.22 21.35 -7.25
CA SER A 199 3.18 20.97 -8.29
C SER A 199 4.19 22.07 -8.62
N ASP A 200 3.88 23.33 -8.28
CA ASP A 200 4.77 24.49 -8.50
C ASP A 200 5.83 24.57 -7.41
N GLU A 201 5.54 24.06 -6.22
CA GLU A 201 6.44 24.04 -5.08
C GLU A 201 7.39 22.82 -5.10
N VAL A 202 8.44 22.86 -4.30
CA VAL A 202 9.42 21.78 -4.20
C VAL A 202 8.94 20.62 -3.30
N HIS A 203 7.89 20.85 -2.49
CA HIS A 203 7.45 19.92 -1.44
C HIS A 203 6.98 18.59 -1.99
N LEU A 204 6.19 18.60 -3.08
CA LEU A 204 5.74 17.38 -3.76
C LEU A 204 6.92 16.53 -4.23
N LEU A 205 7.92 17.16 -4.86
CA LEU A 205 9.11 16.45 -5.33
C LEU A 205 9.94 15.89 -4.17
N ASN A 206 10.13 16.69 -3.10
CA ASN A 206 10.87 16.26 -1.91
C ASN A 206 10.18 15.08 -1.22
N TRP A 207 8.84 15.16 -1.08
CA TRP A 207 8.07 14.04 -0.56
C TRP A 207 8.26 12.78 -1.41
N GLN A 208 8.18 12.88 -2.74
CA GLN A 208 8.35 11.75 -3.65
C GLN A 208 9.77 11.16 -3.65
N LYS A 209 10.80 11.96 -3.43
CA LYS A 209 12.18 11.47 -3.26
C LYS A 209 12.33 10.58 -2.03
N ILE A 210 11.57 10.87 -0.96
CA ILE A 210 11.61 10.12 0.30
C ILE A 210 10.62 8.95 0.26
N TYR A 211 9.43 9.15 -0.34
CA TYR A 211 8.34 8.19 -0.41
C TYR A 211 8.58 7.16 -1.52
N ALA A 212 9.06 5.98 -1.14
CA ALA A 212 9.46 4.94 -2.10
C ALA A 212 8.34 3.99 -2.54
N ARG A 213 7.12 4.08 -1.94
CA ARG A 213 6.03 3.08 -2.09
C ARG A 213 5.46 2.95 -3.51
N ASP A 214 5.51 4.01 -4.31
CA ASP A 214 4.96 4.01 -5.68
C ASP A 214 5.83 3.24 -6.69
N ARG A 215 6.95 2.66 -6.24
CA ARG A 215 7.89 1.97 -7.11
C ARG A 215 8.08 0.53 -6.66
N TYR A 216 7.64 -0.40 -7.46
CA TYR A 216 7.66 -1.85 -7.19
C TYR A 216 9.06 -2.43 -6.88
N ASP A 217 10.14 -1.74 -7.23
CA ASP A 217 11.52 -2.24 -7.11
C ASP A 217 12.40 -1.50 -6.10
N VAL A 218 11.92 -0.45 -5.42
CA VAL A 218 12.78 0.38 -4.58
C VAL A 218 12.19 0.56 -3.19
N SER A 219 12.77 -0.12 -2.21
CA SER A 219 12.46 0.05 -0.78
C SER A 219 13.25 1.20 -0.12
N SER A 220 13.91 2.06 -0.91
CA SER A 220 14.78 3.15 -0.46
C SER A 220 14.45 4.46 -1.18
N PRO A 221 14.73 5.62 -0.54
CA PRO A 221 14.57 6.92 -1.15
C PRO A 221 15.28 7.05 -2.49
N ASP A 222 14.66 7.73 -3.45
CA ASP A 222 15.26 8.01 -4.76
C ASP A 222 15.50 9.51 -4.95
N PHE A 223 16.68 9.94 -4.58
CA PHE A 223 17.08 11.35 -4.65
C PHE A 223 17.35 11.85 -6.08
N SER A 224 17.38 10.95 -7.07
CA SER A 224 17.60 11.30 -8.48
C SER A 224 16.34 11.83 -9.18
N LEU A 225 15.15 11.70 -8.56
CA LEU A 225 13.88 12.12 -9.10
C LEU A 225 13.86 13.61 -9.47
N THR A 226 13.22 13.89 -10.60
CA THR A 226 12.93 15.24 -11.09
C THR A 226 11.42 15.46 -11.24
N LYS A 227 10.97 16.71 -11.42
CA LYS A 227 9.55 17.02 -11.65
C LYS A 227 8.93 16.28 -12.86
N LYS A 228 9.74 15.76 -13.78
CA LYS A 228 9.25 15.00 -14.95
C LYS A 228 8.93 13.54 -14.64
N ASP A 229 9.45 13.05 -13.52
CA ASP A 229 9.35 11.64 -13.11
C ASP A 229 8.18 11.40 -12.15
N ILE A 230 7.47 12.46 -11.76
CA ILE A 230 6.40 12.43 -10.76
C ILE A 230 5.05 12.85 -11.37
N GLY A 231 3.96 12.43 -10.71
CA GLY A 231 2.60 12.85 -11.03
C GLY A 231 2.30 14.29 -10.58
N ASN A 232 1.14 14.81 -10.98
CA ASN A 232 0.62 16.08 -10.46
C ASN A 232 -0.16 15.89 -9.15
N ALA A 233 -0.67 16.98 -8.57
CA ALA A 233 -1.47 16.97 -7.34
C ALA A 233 -2.70 16.07 -7.45
N LEU A 234 -3.40 16.12 -8.58
CA LEU A 234 -4.60 15.32 -8.82
C LEU A 234 -4.28 13.82 -8.88
N TYR A 235 -3.14 13.45 -9.49
CA TYR A 235 -2.67 12.07 -9.49
C TYR A 235 -2.47 11.53 -8.07
N TYR A 236 -1.69 12.25 -7.23
CA TYR A 236 -1.38 11.77 -5.87
C TYR A 236 -2.59 11.80 -4.94
N SER A 237 -3.44 12.83 -5.00
CA SER A 237 -4.67 12.85 -4.20
C SER A 237 -5.59 11.68 -4.57
N SER A 238 -5.59 11.28 -5.84
CA SER A 238 -6.39 10.17 -6.36
C SER A 238 -5.80 8.81 -5.96
N HIS A 239 -4.48 8.65 -6.08
CA HIS A 239 -3.76 7.47 -5.64
C HIS A 239 -3.91 7.21 -4.13
N LEU A 240 -3.91 8.28 -3.32
CA LEU A 240 -4.08 8.20 -1.88
C LEU A 240 -5.55 8.09 -1.41
N GLY A 241 -6.52 8.23 -2.30
CA GLY A 241 -7.94 8.15 -1.98
C GLY A 241 -8.50 9.37 -1.26
N LEU A 242 -7.85 10.54 -1.39
CA LEU A 242 -8.21 11.76 -0.68
C LEU A 242 -9.39 12.50 -1.37
N SER A 243 -10.60 11.95 -1.24
CA SER A 243 -11.79 12.39 -1.99
C SER A 243 -12.07 13.89 -1.90
N LYS A 244 -11.94 14.52 -0.72
CA LYS A 244 -12.14 15.97 -0.53
C LYS A 244 -11.08 16.80 -1.25
N VAL A 245 -9.80 16.41 -1.12
CA VAL A 245 -8.68 17.08 -1.78
C VAL A 245 -8.82 16.94 -3.30
N THR A 246 -9.12 15.74 -3.79
CA THR A 246 -9.39 15.48 -5.21
C THR A 246 -10.53 16.36 -5.73
N CYS A 247 -11.64 16.46 -4.99
CA CYS A 247 -12.77 17.33 -5.35
C CYS A 247 -12.34 18.82 -5.42
N SER A 248 -11.53 19.29 -4.49
CA SER A 248 -11.01 20.66 -4.47
C SER A 248 -10.10 20.93 -5.67
N LEU A 249 -9.19 20.00 -6.00
CA LEU A 249 -8.29 20.11 -7.15
C LEU A 249 -9.05 20.12 -8.48
N ILE A 250 -10.06 19.24 -8.66
CA ILE A 250 -10.94 19.26 -9.82
C ILE A 250 -11.66 20.62 -9.94
N SER A 251 -12.17 21.15 -8.81
CA SER A 251 -12.90 22.42 -8.78
C SER A 251 -12.01 23.62 -9.06
N SER A 252 -10.71 23.55 -8.74
CA SER A 252 -9.71 24.59 -9.07
C SER A 252 -9.22 24.53 -10.52
N GLY A 253 -9.61 23.50 -11.29
CA GLY A 253 -9.24 23.37 -12.70
C GLY A 253 -7.92 22.63 -12.94
N GLU A 254 -7.48 21.80 -12.00
CA GLU A 254 -6.33 20.93 -12.21
C GLU A 254 -6.54 20.01 -13.43
N ASP A 255 -5.48 19.74 -14.19
CA ASP A 255 -5.55 18.97 -15.43
C ASP A 255 -5.93 17.50 -15.17
N ILE A 256 -7.20 17.17 -15.47
CA ILE A 256 -7.75 15.81 -15.32
C ILE A 256 -7.13 14.84 -16.34
N GLY A 257 -6.69 15.35 -17.49
CA GLY A 257 -6.08 14.57 -18.57
C GLY A 257 -4.59 14.28 -18.36
N PHE A 258 -3.98 14.80 -17.30
CA PHE A 258 -2.58 14.54 -17.01
C PHE A 258 -2.30 13.04 -16.88
N SER A 259 -1.31 12.55 -17.63
CA SER A 259 -0.88 11.15 -17.65
C SER A 259 0.64 11.06 -17.55
N GLY A 260 1.19 11.29 -16.36
CA GLY A 260 2.64 11.32 -16.11
C GLY A 260 3.04 10.68 -14.80
N GLY A 261 2.09 10.15 -14.04
CA GLY A 261 2.37 9.43 -12.80
C GLY A 261 2.89 8.00 -13.04
N PRO A 262 3.44 7.36 -12.00
CA PRO A 262 3.97 5.98 -12.07
C PRO A 262 2.96 4.93 -12.57
N PHE A 263 1.68 5.19 -12.44
CA PHE A 263 0.57 4.31 -12.87
C PHE A 263 -0.33 4.99 -13.93
N GLY A 264 0.19 5.95 -14.68
CA GLY A 264 -0.54 6.65 -15.74
C GLY A 264 -1.31 7.87 -15.23
N SER A 265 -2.63 7.90 -15.42
CA SER A 265 -3.51 9.02 -15.04
C SER A 265 -4.03 8.91 -13.60
N ALA A 266 -4.65 9.99 -13.11
CA ALA A 266 -5.33 10.01 -11.80
C ALA A 266 -6.42 8.92 -11.69
N LEU A 267 -7.17 8.66 -12.78
CA LEU A 267 -8.20 7.63 -12.81
C LEU A 267 -7.61 6.22 -12.70
N GLN A 268 -6.49 5.97 -13.38
CA GLN A 268 -5.79 4.68 -13.31
C GLN A 268 -5.22 4.45 -11.91
N ALA A 269 -4.62 5.47 -11.28
CA ALA A 269 -4.12 5.39 -9.91
C ALA A 269 -5.22 5.13 -8.89
N ALA A 270 -6.37 5.84 -8.99
CA ALA A 270 -7.52 5.61 -8.13
C ALA A 270 -8.15 4.21 -8.32
N ALA A 271 -8.19 3.73 -9.56
CA ALA A 271 -8.72 2.42 -9.90
C ALA A 271 -7.82 1.28 -9.42
N LEU A 272 -6.49 1.45 -9.50
CA LEU A 272 -5.49 0.52 -8.98
C LEU A 272 -5.65 0.29 -7.47
N GLU A 273 -5.89 1.36 -6.71
CA GLU A 273 -6.05 1.32 -5.26
C GLU A 273 -7.50 1.06 -4.80
N GLY A 274 -8.46 0.98 -5.73
CA GLY A 274 -9.86 0.70 -5.42
C GLY A 274 -10.62 1.86 -4.76
N HIS A 275 -10.20 3.10 -4.98
CA HIS A 275 -10.81 4.28 -4.37
C HIS A 275 -12.12 4.70 -5.07
N GLU A 276 -13.20 3.97 -4.80
CA GLU A 276 -14.52 4.10 -5.47
C GLU A 276 -15.05 5.54 -5.54
N THR A 277 -14.96 6.28 -4.42
CA THR A 277 -15.42 7.67 -4.37
C THR A 277 -14.63 8.57 -5.31
N VAL A 278 -13.30 8.39 -5.36
CA VAL A 278 -12.40 9.17 -6.22
C VAL A 278 -12.63 8.80 -7.68
N VAL A 279 -12.75 7.51 -8.01
CA VAL A 279 -13.07 7.05 -9.37
C VAL A 279 -14.36 7.73 -9.87
N ARG A 280 -15.42 7.76 -9.05
CA ARG A 280 -16.68 8.43 -9.40
C ARG A 280 -16.51 9.94 -9.61
N LEU A 281 -15.72 10.62 -8.77
CA LEU A 281 -15.43 12.05 -8.91
C LEU A 281 -14.72 12.34 -10.22
N LEU A 282 -13.67 11.59 -10.55
CA LEU A 282 -12.89 11.76 -11.78
C LEU A 282 -13.72 11.49 -13.04
N LEU A 283 -14.51 10.40 -13.05
CA LEU A 283 -15.42 10.11 -14.18
C LEU A 283 -16.47 11.21 -14.37
N THR A 284 -17.03 11.72 -13.27
CA THR A 284 -18.00 12.84 -13.33
C THR A 284 -17.36 14.12 -13.85
N ALA A 285 -16.09 14.33 -13.56
CA ALA A 285 -15.31 15.47 -14.03
C ALA A 285 -14.80 15.33 -15.48
N GLY A 286 -15.04 14.17 -16.13
CA GLY A 286 -14.71 13.92 -17.53
C GLY A 286 -13.33 13.30 -17.76
N ALA A 287 -12.78 12.58 -16.77
CA ALA A 287 -11.58 11.78 -16.98
C ALA A 287 -11.79 10.77 -18.12
N ASP A 288 -10.79 10.61 -18.99
CA ASP A 288 -10.83 9.60 -20.05
C ASP A 288 -10.76 8.19 -19.45
N ILE A 289 -11.90 7.49 -19.48
CA ILE A 289 -12.07 6.16 -18.92
C ILE A 289 -11.20 5.11 -19.62
N ASN A 290 -10.84 5.35 -20.88
CA ASN A 290 -10.08 4.44 -21.73
C ASN A 290 -8.63 4.90 -21.96
N ALA A 291 -8.16 5.92 -21.23
CA ALA A 291 -6.78 6.34 -21.28
C ALA A 291 -5.84 5.15 -21.00
N GLN A 292 -4.80 5.00 -21.82
CA GLN A 292 -3.88 3.85 -21.77
C GLN A 292 -2.53 4.25 -21.19
N ASP A 293 -1.95 3.35 -20.39
CA ASP A 293 -0.56 3.40 -20.01
C ASP A 293 0.18 2.09 -20.37
N ARG A 294 1.50 2.09 -20.19
CA ARG A 294 2.33 0.94 -20.58
C ARG A 294 2.26 -0.23 -19.59
N LYS A 295 1.97 0.05 -18.33
CA LYS A 295 2.10 -0.96 -17.27
C LYS A 295 0.80 -1.74 -17.07
N TYR A 296 -0.27 -1.03 -16.76
CA TYR A 296 -1.58 -1.65 -16.45
C TYR A 296 -2.59 -1.52 -17.58
N GLY A 297 -2.28 -0.77 -18.64
CA GLY A 297 -3.25 -0.48 -19.69
C GLY A 297 -4.19 0.65 -19.26
N ASN A 298 -5.50 0.37 -19.14
CA ASN A 298 -6.49 1.37 -18.71
C ASN A 298 -6.94 1.20 -17.25
N ALA A 299 -7.82 2.09 -16.78
CA ALA A 299 -8.33 2.06 -15.40
C ALA A 299 -9.06 0.73 -15.07
N LEU A 300 -9.77 0.14 -16.03
CA LEU A 300 -10.44 -1.16 -15.85
C LEU A 300 -9.41 -2.27 -15.60
N GLN A 301 -8.36 -2.34 -16.41
CA GLN A 301 -7.28 -3.33 -16.26
C GLN A 301 -6.55 -3.17 -14.93
N ALA A 302 -6.30 -1.92 -14.49
CA ALA A 302 -5.69 -1.63 -13.18
C ALA A 302 -6.57 -2.13 -12.01
N ALA A 303 -7.87 -1.82 -12.03
CA ALA A 303 -8.82 -2.27 -11.00
C ALA A 303 -8.95 -3.81 -10.96
N VAL A 304 -8.95 -4.44 -12.13
CA VAL A 304 -9.03 -5.89 -12.28
C VAL A 304 -7.79 -6.58 -11.71
N PHE A 305 -6.60 -6.09 -12.02
CA PHE A 305 -5.33 -6.61 -11.50
C PHE A 305 -5.33 -6.70 -9.97
N CYS A 306 -5.75 -5.63 -9.29
CA CYS A 306 -5.83 -5.61 -7.83
C CYS A 306 -7.08 -6.34 -7.27
N GLY A 307 -8.07 -6.68 -8.10
CA GLY A 307 -9.27 -7.40 -7.68
C GLY A 307 -10.33 -6.51 -7.02
N HIS A 308 -10.39 -5.23 -7.35
CA HIS A 308 -11.35 -4.27 -6.81
C HIS A 308 -12.72 -4.39 -7.50
N GLU A 309 -13.52 -5.41 -7.12
CA GLU A 309 -14.78 -5.78 -7.77
C GLU A 309 -15.77 -4.61 -7.94
N THR A 310 -15.95 -3.81 -6.89
CA THR A 310 -16.87 -2.64 -6.92
C THR A 310 -16.38 -1.60 -7.92
N THR A 311 -15.08 -1.32 -7.95
CA THR A 311 -14.47 -0.39 -8.91
C THR A 311 -14.58 -0.90 -10.34
N VAL A 312 -14.35 -2.21 -10.55
CA VAL A 312 -14.55 -2.86 -11.86
C VAL A 312 -16.00 -2.68 -12.35
N GLN A 313 -16.99 -2.98 -11.49
CA GLN A 313 -18.40 -2.80 -11.82
C GLN A 313 -18.75 -1.34 -12.12
N GLN A 314 -18.17 -0.41 -11.38
CA GLN A 314 -18.37 1.04 -11.56
C GLN A 314 -17.80 1.51 -12.90
N LEU A 315 -16.59 1.09 -13.27
CA LEU A 315 -15.96 1.41 -14.55
C LEU A 315 -16.72 0.82 -15.74
N LEU A 316 -17.16 -0.45 -15.66
CA LEU A 316 -17.98 -1.08 -16.69
C LEU A 316 -19.32 -0.36 -16.88
N THR A 317 -19.97 0.04 -15.79
CA THR A 317 -21.23 0.80 -15.82
C THR A 317 -21.04 2.18 -16.43
N ALA A 318 -19.88 2.79 -16.23
CA ALA A 318 -19.51 4.09 -16.81
C ALA A 318 -19.07 4.00 -18.28
N GLY A 319 -19.00 2.79 -18.87
CA GLY A 319 -18.70 2.59 -20.29
C GLY A 319 -17.21 2.34 -20.59
N ALA A 320 -16.45 1.81 -19.65
CA ALA A 320 -15.09 1.35 -19.95
C ALA A 320 -15.13 0.27 -21.05
N ASP A 321 -14.20 0.36 -21.99
CA ASP A 321 -14.04 -0.67 -23.02
C ASP A 321 -13.50 -1.96 -22.39
N ILE A 322 -14.38 -2.95 -22.27
CA ILE A 322 -14.11 -4.24 -21.65
C ILE A 322 -13.05 -5.05 -22.43
N ASN A 323 -12.95 -4.80 -23.74
CA ASN A 323 -12.05 -5.50 -24.65
C ASN A 323 -10.83 -4.66 -25.06
N ALA A 324 -10.61 -3.53 -24.34
CA ALA A 324 -9.43 -2.72 -24.57
C ALA A 324 -8.15 -3.55 -24.44
N GLN A 325 -7.26 -3.42 -25.42
CA GLN A 325 -5.97 -4.07 -25.43
C GLN A 325 -4.88 -3.08 -25.02
N GLY A 326 -3.96 -3.52 -24.17
CA GLY A 326 -2.86 -2.68 -23.69
C GLY A 326 -2.26 -3.18 -22.39
N GLY A 327 -1.26 -2.45 -21.88
CA GLY A 327 -0.55 -2.83 -20.67
C GLY A 327 0.19 -4.16 -20.78
N MET A 328 0.71 -4.63 -19.66
CA MET A 328 1.52 -5.85 -19.57
C MET A 328 0.69 -7.13 -19.81
N TYR A 329 -0.58 -7.12 -19.41
CA TYR A 329 -1.44 -8.30 -19.44
C TYR A 329 -2.21 -8.47 -20.75
N GLY A 330 -2.29 -7.44 -21.58
CA GLY A 330 -3.09 -7.46 -22.81
C GLY A 330 -4.52 -7.00 -22.59
N SER A 331 -5.39 -7.81 -21.99
CA SER A 331 -6.79 -7.45 -21.71
C SER A 331 -7.12 -7.52 -20.21
N ALA A 332 -8.27 -6.93 -19.81
CA ALA A 332 -8.78 -7.03 -18.46
C ALA A 332 -9.04 -8.50 -18.05
N LEU A 333 -9.58 -9.33 -18.96
CA LEU A 333 -9.84 -10.73 -18.67
C LEU A 333 -8.55 -11.54 -18.47
N GLN A 334 -7.50 -11.24 -19.24
CA GLN A 334 -6.17 -11.85 -19.04
C GLN A 334 -5.55 -11.45 -17.70
N ALA A 335 -5.65 -10.18 -17.30
CA ALA A 335 -5.22 -9.71 -15.98
C ALA A 335 -5.97 -10.43 -14.84
N ALA A 336 -7.30 -10.55 -14.94
CA ALA A 336 -8.10 -11.28 -13.95
C ALA A 336 -7.70 -12.77 -13.85
N ALA A 337 -7.42 -13.39 -15.00
CA ALA A 337 -7.08 -14.81 -15.08
C ALA A 337 -5.67 -15.10 -14.53
N SER A 338 -4.70 -14.18 -14.72
CA SER A 338 -3.34 -14.33 -14.17
C SER A 338 -3.25 -14.11 -12.67
N GLU A 339 -4.19 -13.36 -12.08
CA GLU A 339 -4.17 -12.98 -10.66
C GLU A 339 -5.20 -13.74 -9.80
N ASP A 340 -5.76 -14.86 -10.33
CA ASP A 340 -6.77 -15.71 -9.66
C ASP A 340 -8.03 -14.95 -9.18
N ARG A 341 -8.48 -13.97 -9.96
CA ARG A 341 -9.64 -13.16 -9.59
C ARG A 341 -10.94 -13.80 -10.08
N GLU A 342 -11.31 -14.94 -9.52
CA GLU A 342 -12.46 -15.75 -9.96
C GLU A 342 -13.74 -14.94 -10.14
N THR A 343 -14.11 -14.12 -9.14
CA THR A 343 -15.32 -13.29 -9.18
C THR A 343 -15.25 -12.26 -10.32
N VAL A 344 -14.07 -11.67 -10.53
CA VAL A 344 -13.86 -10.66 -11.59
C VAL A 344 -13.88 -11.33 -12.96
N VAL A 345 -13.28 -12.53 -13.11
CA VAL A 345 -13.36 -13.32 -14.36
C VAL A 345 -14.83 -13.58 -14.73
N TRP A 346 -15.62 -14.04 -13.77
CA TRP A 346 -17.06 -14.26 -14.00
C TRP A 346 -17.79 -12.96 -14.37
N LEU A 347 -17.50 -11.86 -13.68
CA LEU A 347 -18.07 -10.54 -13.94
C LEU A 347 -17.76 -10.07 -15.37
N LEU A 348 -16.48 -10.15 -15.79
CA LEU A 348 -16.05 -9.74 -17.12
C LEU A 348 -16.68 -10.59 -18.22
N LEU A 349 -16.73 -11.94 -18.05
CA LEU A 349 -17.37 -12.84 -19.01
C LEU A 349 -18.86 -12.53 -19.16
N THR A 350 -19.58 -12.29 -18.06
CA THR A 350 -21.01 -11.94 -18.09
C THR A 350 -21.26 -10.57 -18.71
N ALA A 351 -20.29 -9.65 -18.62
CA ALA A 351 -20.33 -8.34 -19.23
C ALA A 351 -19.91 -8.33 -20.72
N GLY A 352 -19.49 -9.50 -21.27
CA GLY A 352 -19.16 -9.65 -22.70
C GLY A 352 -17.69 -9.48 -23.06
N ALA A 353 -16.78 -9.78 -22.12
CA ALA A 353 -15.36 -9.85 -22.43
C ALA A 353 -15.06 -10.95 -23.47
N ASP A 354 -14.17 -10.64 -24.42
CA ASP A 354 -13.70 -11.64 -25.39
C ASP A 354 -12.78 -12.65 -24.69
N ILE A 355 -13.31 -13.86 -24.52
CA ILE A 355 -12.61 -14.95 -23.84
C ILE A 355 -11.35 -15.43 -24.59
N ASN A 356 -11.31 -15.24 -25.90
CA ASN A 356 -10.22 -15.67 -26.78
C ASN A 356 -9.35 -14.49 -27.26
N ALA A 357 -9.44 -13.33 -26.60
CA ALA A 357 -8.58 -12.19 -26.90
C ALA A 357 -7.10 -12.59 -26.85
N GLN A 358 -6.34 -12.16 -27.85
CA GLN A 358 -4.91 -12.44 -27.99
C GLN A 358 -4.09 -11.21 -27.61
N GLY A 359 -2.87 -11.42 -27.09
CA GLY A 359 -1.91 -10.37 -26.76
C GLY A 359 -1.41 -10.45 -25.31
N GLY A 360 -0.65 -9.44 -24.90
CA GLY A 360 -0.06 -9.38 -23.55
C GLY A 360 1.01 -10.44 -23.31
N ARG A 361 1.43 -10.55 -22.03
CA ARG A 361 2.53 -11.43 -21.59
C ARG A 361 2.24 -12.93 -21.78
N TYR A 362 0.96 -13.31 -21.73
CA TYR A 362 0.54 -14.72 -21.70
C TYR A 362 -0.13 -15.16 -23.00
N ASP A 363 -0.10 -14.35 -24.05
CA ASP A 363 -0.73 -14.57 -25.33
C ASP A 363 -2.27 -14.66 -25.30
N ASN A 364 -2.88 -15.44 -24.39
CA ASN A 364 -4.33 -15.53 -24.24
C ASN A 364 -4.76 -15.80 -22.79
N THR A 365 -6.06 -15.64 -22.52
CA THR A 365 -6.64 -15.74 -21.18
C THR A 365 -6.46 -17.10 -20.54
N LEU A 366 -6.71 -18.18 -21.29
CA LEU A 366 -6.62 -19.55 -20.77
C LEU A 366 -5.16 -19.91 -20.46
N GLN A 367 -4.23 -19.41 -21.27
CA GLN A 367 -2.80 -19.59 -21.06
C GLN A 367 -2.30 -18.83 -19.82
N ALA A 368 -2.82 -17.62 -19.56
CA ALA A 368 -2.53 -16.88 -18.34
C ALA A 368 -2.91 -17.68 -17.08
N ALA A 369 -4.15 -18.17 -17.02
CA ALA A 369 -4.60 -18.98 -15.88
C ALA A 369 -3.85 -20.32 -15.77
N ALA A 370 -3.51 -20.95 -16.89
CA ALA A 370 -2.88 -22.26 -16.90
C ALA A 370 -1.39 -22.21 -16.52
N SER A 371 -0.67 -21.13 -16.89
CA SER A 371 0.73 -20.93 -16.49
C SER A 371 0.89 -20.54 -15.03
N GLU A 372 -0.05 -19.78 -14.46
CA GLU A 372 0.00 -19.37 -13.06
C GLU A 372 -0.62 -20.42 -12.09
N GLY A 373 -1.24 -21.49 -12.62
CA GLY A 373 -1.72 -22.59 -11.79
C GLY A 373 -3.13 -22.43 -11.22
N HIS A 374 -3.95 -21.56 -11.78
CA HIS A 374 -5.28 -21.20 -11.26
C HIS A 374 -6.38 -22.19 -11.74
N GLU A 375 -6.48 -23.33 -11.07
CA GLU A 375 -7.35 -24.46 -11.46
C GLU A 375 -8.82 -24.05 -11.62
N THR A 376 -9.36 -23.27 -10.68
CA THR A 376 -10.76 -22.80 -10.71
C THR A 376 -11.02 -21.90 -11.90
N VAL A 377 -10.10 -20.97 -12.17
CA VAL A 377 -10.20 -20.04 -13.31
C VAL A 377 -10.11 -20.80 -14.63
N VAL A 378 -9.18 -21.77 -14.75
CA VAL A 378 -9.09 -22.66 -15.94
C VAL A 378 -10.41 -23.37 -16.18
N GLN A 379 -11.00 -23.99 -15.14
CA GLN A 379 -12.27 -24.69 -15.26
C GLN A 379 -13.42 -23.76 -15.67
N LEU A 380 -13.44 -22.53 -15.12
CA LEU A 380 -14.43 -21.51 -15.45
C LEU A 380 -14.30 -21.08 -16.92
N LEU A 381 -13.08 -20.78 -17.37
CA LEU A 381 -12.81 -20.39 -18.77
C LEU A 381 -13.16 -21.50 -19.76
N LEU A 382 -12.79 -22.75 -19.48
CA LEU A 382 -13.16 -23.89 -20.34
C LEU A 382 -14.68 -24.08 -20.41
N THR A 383 -15.38 -23.92 -19.28
CA THR A 383 -16.85 -24.01 -19.23
C THR A 383 -17.50 -22.87 -20.00
N ALA A 384 -16.89 -21.67 -20.01
CA ALA A 384 -17.35 -20.52 -20.75
C ALA A 384 -16.99 -20.55 -22.26
N GLY A 385 -16.25 -21.55 -22.72
CA GLY A 385 -15.96 -21.79 -24.15
C GLY A 385 -14.63 -21.22 -24.61
N ALA A 386 -13.64 -21.10 -23.71
CA ALA A 386 -12.28 -20.77 -24.11
C ALA A 386 -11.71 -21.82 -25.07
N ASP A 387 -10.96 -21.39 -26.08
CA ASP A 387 -10.31 -22.29 -27.02
C ASP A 387 -9.12 -23.01 -26.33
N VAL A 388 -9.33 -24.29 -26.01
CA VAL A 388 -8.32 -25.14 -25.35
C VAL A 388 -7.06 -25.35 -26.20
N ASN A 389 -7.15 -25.15 -27.52
CA ASN A 389 -6.07 -25.28 -28.47
C ASN A 389 -5.49 -23.96 -28.97
N ALA A 390 -5.84 -22.84 -28.29
CA ALA A 390 -5.28 -21.55 -28.58
C ALA A 390 -3.74 -21.59 -28.51
N GLN A 391 -3.10 -20.96 -29.50
CA GLN A 391 -1.63 -20.90 -29.62
C GLN A 391 -1.12 -19.51 -29.23
N GLY A 392 0.06 -19.46 -28.67
CA GLY A 392 0.80 -18.25 -28.35
C GLY A 392 2.23 -18.29 -28.87
N GLU A 393 2.93 -17.17 -28.82
CA GLU A 393 4.31 -17.07 -29.30
C GLU A 393 5.33 -17.66 -28.31
N GLY A 394 5.12 -17.47 -26.99
CA GLY A 394 6.05 -17.88 -25.95
C GLY A 394 6.00 -19.38 -25.65
N TYR A 395 5.01 -19.81 -24.93
CA TYR A 395 4.85 -21.22 -24.54
C TYR A 395 4.37 -22.12 -25.69
N GLY A 396 3.78 -21.59 -26.73
CA GLY A 396 3.07 -22.35 -27.75
C GLY A 396 1.61 -22.59 -27.34
N SER A 397 1.21 -23.82 -27.04
CA SER A 397 -0.18 -24.11 -26.60
C SER A 397 -0.38 -23.91 -25.09
N VAL A 398 -1.66 -23.80 -24.68
CA VAL A 398 -2.05 -23.75 -23.26
C VAL A 398 -1.54 -25.01 -22.52
N LEU A 399 -1.60 -26.18 -23.15
CA LEU A 399 -1.10 -27.43 -22.56
C LEU A 399 0.42 -27.39 -22.35
N GLN A 400 1.17 -26.74 -23.26
CA GLN A 400 2.63 -26.55 -23.12
C GLN A 400 2.95 -25.62 -21.93
N ALA A 401 2.20 -24.53 -21.73
CA ALA A 401 2.35 -23.64 -20.59
C ALA A 401 2.11 -24.37 -19.25
N ALA A 402 0.99 -25.09 -19.12
CA ALA A 402 0.69 -25.88 -17.93
C ALA A 402 1.72 -26.99 -17.65
N ALA A 403 2.23 -27.61 -18.71
CA ALA A 403 3.22 -28.69 -18.61
C ALA A 403 4.61 -28.15 -18.20
N TYR A 404 4.99 -26.98 -18.70
CA TYR A 404 6.24 -26.30 -18.35
C TYR A 404 6.29 -25.88 -16.88
N GLU A 405 5.19 -25.33 -16.35
CA GLU A 405 5.08 -24.92 -14.94
C GLU A 405 4.75 -26.11 -13.99
N GLY A 406 4.42 -27.28 -14.54
CA GLY A 406 4.22 -28.52 -13.78
C GLY A 406 2.84 -28.63 -13.12
N HIS A 407 1.84 -27.91 -13.59
CA HIS A 407 0.49 -27.90 -13.05
C HIS A 407 -0.32 -29.14 -13.42
N LYS A 408 -0.09 -30.22 -12.70
CA LYS A 408 -0.65 -31.55 -12.96
C LYS A 408 -2.16 -31.57 -13.16
N THR A 409 -2.92 -30.92 -12.26
CA THR A 409 -4.39 -30.88 -12.32
C THR A 409 -4.87 -30.16 -13.57
N ILE A 410 -4.21 -29.04 -13.91
CA ILE A 410 -4.54 -28.26 -15.10
C ILE A 410 -4.24 -29.04 -16.37
N VAL A 411 -3.11 -29.74 -16.45
CA VAL A 411 -2.81 -30.66 -17.57
C VAL A 411 -3.93 -31.67 -17.76
N GLN A 412 -4.43 -32.29 -16.68
CA GLN A 412 -5.56 -33.25 -16.75
C GLN A 412 -6.86 -32.57 -17.20
N LEU A 413 -7.16 -31.36 -16.70
CA LEU A 413 -8.35 -30.59 -17.11
C LEU A 413 -8.30 -30.23 -18.60
N LEU A 414 -7.14 -29.76 -19.10
CA LEU A 414 -6.95 -29.40 -20.50
C LEU A 414 -7.09 -30.64 -21.43
N LEU A 415 -6.49 -31.77 -21.06
CA LEU A 415 -6.63 -33.01 -21.82
C LEU A 415 -8.06 -33.51 -21.84
N ALA A 416 -8.75 -33.44 -20.70
CA ALA A 416 -10.19 -33.79 -20.61
C ALA A 416 -11.09 -32.85 -21.45
N ALA A 417 -10.66 -31.59 -21.63
CA ALA A 417 -11.33 -30.60 -22.48
C ALA A 417 -10.97 -30.74 -23.98
N GLY A 418 -10.09 -31.67 -24.36
CA GLY A 418 -9.72 -31.93 -25.74
C GLY A 418 -8.48 -31.16 -26.25
N ALA A 419 -7.57 -30.80 -25.36
CA ALA A 419 -6.29 -30.23 -25.76
C ALA A 419 -5.52 -31.20 -26.68
N ASP A 420 -4.95 -30.68 -27.77
CA ASP A 420 -4.07 -31.48 -28.64
C ASP A 420 -2.74 -31.75 -27.89
N ILE A 421 -2.60 -33.02 -27.47
CA ILE A 421 -1.45 -33.49 -26.68
C ILE A 421 -0.12 -33.38 -27.44
N ASN A 422 -0.18 -33.39 -28.76
CA ASN A 422 0.96 -33.35 -29.68
C ASN A 422 1.08 -32.01 -30.41
N ALA A 423 0.37 -30.98 -29.94
CA ALA A 423 0.49 -29.62 -30.48
C ALA A 423 1.96 -29.20 -30.53
N GLN A 424 2.37 -28.66 -31.69
CA GLN A 424 3.73 -28.19 -31.94
C GLN A 424 3.78 -26.66 -31.93
N GLY A 425 4.88 -26.09 -31.46
CA GLY A 425 5.11 -24.64 -31.44
C GLY A 425 5.77 -24.18 -30.15
N GLY A 426 5.97 -22.86 -30.03
CA GLY A 426 6.61 -22.27 -28.87
C GLY A 426 8.08 -22.67 -28.68
N GLU A 427 8.66 -22.31 -27.54
CA GLU A 427 10.07 -22.54 -27.22
C GLU A 427 10.42 -24.04 -27.04
N TYR A 428 9.47 -24.86 -26.59
CA TYR A 428 9.70 -26.25 -26.17
C TYR A 428 9.16 -27.32 -27.14
N GLU A 429 8.71 -26.91 -28.32
CA GLU A 429 8.16 -27.77 -29.37
C GLU A 429 6.91 -28.57 -28.98
N SER A 430 6.84 -29.21 -27.79
CA SER A 430 5.68 -29.97 -27.31
C SER A 430 5.50 -29.88 -25.78
N ALA A 431 4.31 -30.21 -25.29
CA ALA A 431 4.02 -30.27 -23.85
C ALA A 431 4.90 -31.29 -23.10
N LEU A 432 5.21 -32.42 -23.75
CA LEU A 432 6.10 -33.43 -23.18
C LEU A 432 7.53 -32.91 -23.03
N GLN A 433 8.05 -32.18 -24.03
CA GLN A 433 9.37 -31.56 -23.98
C GLN A 433 9.42 -30.47 -22.91
N ALA A 434 8.40 -29.64 -22.84
CA ALA A 434 8.26 -28.59 -21.81
C ALA A 434 8.34 -29.18 -20.40
N ALA A 435 7.56 -30.22 -20.10
CA ALA A 435 7.59 -30.92 -18.81
C ALA A 435 8.95 -31.55 -18.48
N LYS A 436 9.59 -32.19 -19.49
CA LYS A 436 10.93 -32.80 -19.33
C LYS A 436 12.00 -31.75 -19.04
N SER A 437 11.97 -30.60 -19.71
CA SER A 437 12.98 -29.53 -19.54
C SER A 437 13.03 -28.98 -18.11
N ARG A 438 11.89 -29.03 -17.39
CA ARG A 438 11.74 -28.57 -16.02
C ARG A 438 11.73 -29.68 -14.98
N GLY A 439 11.79 -30.95 -15.42
CA GLY A 439 11.84 -32.11 -14.52
C GLY A 439 10.51 -32.45 -13.86
N HIS A 440 9.39 -32.09 -14.47
CA HIS A 440 8.04 -32.35 -13.92
C HIS A 440 7.59 -33.78 -14.20
N GLU A 441 8.22 -34.77 -13.55
CA GLU A 441 8.04 -36.19 -13.76
C GLU A 441 6.58 -36.63 -13.72
N ALA A 442 5.78 -36.11 -12.80
CA ALA A 442 4.34 -36.45 -12.67
C ALA A 442 3.54 -36.02 -13.92
N VAL A 443 3.88 -34.88 -14.52
CA VAL A 443 3.27 -34.37 -15.75
C VAL A 443 3.75 -35.21 -16.93
N VAL A 444 5.04 -35.55 -17.01
CA VAL A 444 5.62 -36.43 -18.03
C VAL A 444 4.88 -37.77 -18.06
N GLN A 445 4.63 -38.40 -16.91
CA GLN A 445 3.91 -39.68 -16.83
C GLN A 445 2.48 -39.57 -17.31
N ILE A 446 1.78 -38.47 -16.99
CA ILE A 446 0.40 -38.24 -17.47
C ILE A 446 0.42 -38.09 -18.99
N LEU A 447 1.25 -37.25 -19.54
CA LEU A 447 1.31 -36.99 -20.98
C LEU A 447 1.64 -38.29 -21.76
N LEU A 448 2.60 -39.09 -21.29
CA LEU A 448 2.92 -40.37 -21.91
C LEU A 448 1.76 -41.37 -21.83
N ALA A 449 1.05 -41.44 -20.70
CA ALA A 449 -0.12 -42.32 -20.49
C ALA A 449 -1.28 -41.94 -21.42
N GLU A 450 -1.45 -40.65 -21.73
CA GLU A 450 -2.48 -40.12 -22.61
C GLU A 450 -2.06 -40.11 -24.10
N GLY A 451 -0.83 -40.58 -24.45
CA GLY A 451 -0.40 -40.80 -25.82
C GLY A 451 0.47 -39.70 -26.43
N ALA A 452 1.15 -38.91 -25.61
CA ALA A 452 2.15 -37.96 -26.11
C ALA A 452 3.29 -38.68 -26.84
N VAL A 453 3.66 -38.17 -28.01
CA VAL A 453 4.75 -38.76 -28.83
C VAL A 453 6.08 -38.18 -28.34
N ASP A 454 7.02 -39.08 -28.01
CA ASP A 454 8.38 -38.73 -27.62
C ASP A 454 9.26 -38.63 -28.87
N ASN A 455 9.28 -37.46 -29.46
CA ASN A 455 10.17 -37.20 -30.58
C ASN A 455 11.58 -36.91 -30.03
N LEU A 456 12.35 -37.96 -29.77
CA LEU A 456 13.78 -37.88 -29.41
C LEU A 456 14.63 -37.29 -30.54
#